data_293dea317f9d0ba14704ca9688f68717
#
_entry.id   293dea317f9d0ba14704ca9688f68717
#
_cell.length_a   1.000
_cell.length_b   1.000
_cell.length_c   1.000
_cell.angle_alpha   90.00
_cell.angle_beta   90.00
_cell.angle_gamma   90.00
#
_symmetry.space_group_name_H-M   'P 1'
#
loop_
_entity.id
_entity.type
_entity.pdbx_description
1 polymer ?
#
loop_
_entity_poly.entity_id
_entity_poly.type
_entity_poly.pdbx_seq_one_letter_code
_entity_poly.pdbx_strand_id
1 'polypeptide(L)'
;MKNKITIATRESLLALWQAHYVENRLKEKYPGLVVELLPVTTKGDQILDRPLVEIGGKGLFIKELEVILLEGKADIAVHSLKDMTAECPEGLTIAAVTKREDPRDAFVSNKYKSLAELPAGARVGTSSLRRQAQLLHERPDLEIRSLRGNVQTRLRHLDEGDFDAVILAAAGLKRLGLAERITAYISTVDSIPAAGQGVMGVEARSDDRDTLELLSFLHDHEVASCIRAERAFLAKVGGDCKVPAGIYAVPGGKDRIQVEAFIASPDGKKLYRGKTEGSIAKAEDLGSDMAGRLLDEGGRDILEKLQKI
;
A
#
# COMPACT_ATOMS: atom_id res chain seq x y z
N MET A 1 -17.02 -16.98 -22.25
CA MET A 1 -16.30 -17.09 -20.94
C MET A 1 -14.97 -17.76 -21.20
N LYS A 2 -13.86 -17.18 -20.73
CA LYS A 2 -12.51 -17.75 -20.87
C LYS A 2 -12.41 -19.11 -20.15
N ASN A 3 -11.66 -20.03 -20.72
CA ASN A 3 -11.33 -21.31 -20.09
C ASN A 3 -9.94 -21.34 -19.45
N LYS A 4 -9.16 -20.26 -19.66
CA LYS A 4 -7.82 -20.08 -19.11
C LYS A 4 -7.60 -18.61 -18.72
N ILE A 5 -6.90 -18.38 -17.59
CA ILE A 5 -6.42 -17.08 -17.11
C ILE A 5 -4.94 -17.18 -16.75
N THR A 6 -4.15 -16.22 -17.20
CA THR A 6 -2.73 -16.07 -16.83
C THR A 6 -2.57 -14.89 -15.88
N ILE A 7 -1.99 -15.13 -14.71
CA ILE A 7 -1.75 -14.13 -13.65
C ILE A 7 -0.27 -13.72 -13.68
N ALA A 8 0.03 -12.49 -14.05
CA ALA A 8 1.35 -11.91 -13.85
C ALA A 8 1.57 -11.56 -12.38
N THR A 9 2.71 -11.96 -11.82
CA THR A 9 3.05 -11.72 -10.42
C THR A 9 4.55 -11.56 -10.23
N ARG A 10 4.97 -10.80 -9.21
CA ARG A 10 6.37 -10.76 -8.80
C ARG A 10 6.76 -12.05 -8.08
N GLU A 11 8.07 -12.31 -8.00
CA GLU A 11 8.62 -13.53 -7.39
C GLU A 11 8.75 -13.46 -5.85
N SER A 12 8.45 -12.31 -5.22
CA SER A 12 8.49 -12.22 -3.76
C SER A 12 7.42 -13.10 -3.12
N LEU A 13 7.72 -13.70 -1.96
CA LEU A 13 6.78 -14.60 -1.27
C LEU A 13 5.41 -13.97 -1.03
N LEU A 14 5.36 -12.66 -0.72
CA LEU A 14 4.09 -11.96 -0.53
C LEU A 14 3.32 -11.81 -1.85
N ALA A 15 3.99 -11.50 -2.96
CA ALA A 15 3.34 -11.39 -4.26
C ALA A 15 2.83 -12.75 -4.75
N LEU A 16 3.61 -13.81 -4.59
CA LEU A 16 3.19 -15.17 -4.90
C LEU A 16 1.98 -15.59 -4.04
N TRP A 17 1.99 -15.29 -2.73
CA TRP A 17 0.84 -15.55 -1.87
C TRP A 17 -0.43 -14.85 -2.40
N GLN A 18 -0.30 -13.59 -2.81
CA GLN A 18 -1.43 -12.81 -3.35
C GLN A 18 -1.95 -13.38 -4.66
N ALA A 19 -1.04 -13.81 -5.56
CA ALA A 19 -1.41 -14.46 -6.82
C ALA A 19 -2.12 -15.80 -6.57
N HIS A 20 -1.58 -16.64 -5.69
CA HIS A 20 -2.21 -17.91 -5.29
C HIS A 20 -3.56 -17.72 -4.61
N TYR A 21 -3.73 -16.66 -3.82
CA TYR A 21 -5.05 -16.34 -3.26
C TYR A 21 -6.07 -16.10 -4.36
N VAL A 22 -5.75 -15.29 -5.38
CA VAL A 22 -6.65 -15.01 -6.51
C VAL A 22 -6.86 -16.27 -7.34
N GLU A 23 -5.81 -17.04 -7.62
CA GLU A 23 -5.88 -18.33 -8.32
C GLU A 23 -6.87 -19.29 -7.64
N ASN A 24 -6.74 -19.48 -6.32
CA ASN A 24 -7.60 -20.37 -5.55
C ASN A 24 -9.07 -19.90 -5.58
N ARG A 25 -9.30 -18.60 -5.41
CA ARG A 25 -10.65 -18.01 -5.48
C ARG A 25 -11.29 -18.19 -6.86
N LEU A 26 -10.50 -18.05 -7.95
CA LEU A 26 -10.98 -18.29 -9.31
C LEU A 26 -11.33 -19.77 -9.53
N LYS A 27 -10.46 -20.69 -9.11
CA LYS A 27 -10.71 -22.14 -9.22
C LYS A 27 -11.91 -22.61 -8.40
N GLU A 28 -12.11 -22.03 -7.21
CA GLU A 28 -13.30 -22.30 -6.37
C GLU A 28 -14.59 -21.83 -7.06
N LYS A 29 -14.58 -20.65 -7.65
CA LYS A 29 -15.75 -20.04 -8.29
C LYS A 29 -16.08 -20.68 -9.64
N TYR A 30 -15.05 -21.05 -10.39
CA TYR A 30 -15.17 -21.57 -11.76
C TYR A 30 -14.43 -22.92 -11.88
N PRO A 31 -15.04 -24.03 -11.45
CA PRO A 31 -14.46 -25.34 -11.60
C PRO A 31 -14.16 -25.65 -13.09
N GLY A 32 -12.94 -26.01 -13.40
CA GLY A 32 -12.48 -26.26 -14.77
C GLY A 32 -11.76 -25.08 -15.45
N LEU A 33 -11.73 -23.89 -14.82
CA LEU A 33 -10.89 -22.78 -15.27
C LEU A 33 -9.41 -23.13 -15.03
N VAL A 34 -8.62 -23.09 -16.10
CA VAL A 34 -7.16 -23.22 -16.01
C VAL A 34 -6.58 -21.88 -15.58
N VAL A 35 -5.85 -21.86 -14.47
CA VAL A 35 -5.16 -20.65 -14.01
C VAL A 35 -3.66 -20.94 -13.97
N GLU A 36 -2.87 -20.11 -14.67
CA GLU A 36 -1.40 -20.18 -14.71
C GLU A 36 -0.80 -18.91 -14.09
N LEU A 37 0.32 -19.07 -13.38
CA LEU A 37 1.11 -17.94 -12.89
C LEU A 37 2.25 -17.67 -13.86
N LEU A 38 2.48 -16.37 -14.14
CA LEU A 38 3.61 -15.84 -14.88
C LEU A 38 4.48 -15.00 -13.94
N PRO A 39 5.55 -15.58 -13.34
CA PRO A 39 6.48 -14.84 -12.51
C PRO A 39 7.26 -13.80 -13.32
N VAL A 40 7.43 -12.62 -12.76
CA VAL A 40 8.08 -11.46 -13.39
C VAL A 40 9.02 -10.82 -12.39
N THR A 41 10.29 -10.62 -12.79
CA THR A 41 11.25 -9.86 -12.00
C THR A 41 11.17 -8.39 -12.39
N THR A 42 10.87 -7.49 -11.44
CA THR A 42 10.80 -6.05 -11.69
C THR A 42 12.13 -5.35 -11.40
N LYS A 43 12.33 -4.15 -11.98
CA LYS A 43 13.49 -3.30 -11.65
C LYS A 43 13.55 -2.98 -10.15
N GLY A 44 12.40 -2.81 -9.50
CA GLY A 44 12.32 -2.59 -8.07
C GLY A 44 12.83 -3.76 -7.22
N ASP A 45 12.73 -4.99 -7.73
CA ASP A 45 13.26 -6.20 -7.08
C ASP A 45 14.77 -6.33 -7.23
N GLN A 46 15.34 -5.81 -8.32
CA GLN A 46 16.78 -5.89 -8.63
C GLN A 46 17.61 -4.84 -7.89
N ILE A 47 17.07 -3.63 -7.66
CA ILE A 47 17.81 -2.52 -7.07
C ILE A 47 17.54 -2.49 -5.56
N LEU A 48 18.47 -3.02 -4.77
CA LEU A 48 18.37 -3.10 -3.30
C LEU A 48 19.31 -2.14 -2.57
N ASP A 49 20.32 -1.59 -3.25
CA ASP A 49 21.45 -0.85 -2.70
C ASP A 49 21.22 0.66 -2.53
N ARG A 50 20.14 1.22 -3.11
CA ARG A 50 19.84 2.66 -3.07
C ARG A 50 18.46 2.95 -2.51
N PRO A 51 18.23 4.10 -1.81
CA PRO A 51 16.91 4.53 -1.36
C PRO A 51 15.93 4.68 -2.52
N LEU A 52 14.65 4.31 -2.32
CA LEU A 52 13.59 4.45 -3.35
C LEU A 52 13.45 5.89 -3.86
N VAL A 53 13.76 6.88 -3.01
CA VAL A 53 13.71 8.30 -3.38
C VAL A 53 14.72 8.64 -4.49
N GLU A 54 15.90 8.00 -4.49
CA GLU A 54 16.98 8.24 -5.46
C GLU A 54 16.78 7.49 -6.79
N ILE A 55 16.08 6.35 -6.78
CA ILE A 55 15.97 5.50 -7.97
C ILE A 55 15.07 6.13 -9.04
N GLY A 56 14.23 7.10 -8.68
CA GLY A 56 13.35 7.81 -9.61
C GLY A 56 12.37 6.90 -10.37
N GLY A 57 11.14 7.33 -10.55
CA GLY A 57 10.14 6.66 -11.37
C GLY A 57 8.98 6.09 -10.53
N LYS A 58 7.77 6.48 -10.93
CA LYS A 58 6.51 5.91 -10.42
C LYS A 58 6.43 4.46 -10.88
N GLY A 59 5.88 3.59 -10.04
CA GLY A 59 5.55 2.22 -10.43
C GLY A 59 6.73 1.25 -10.58
N LEU A 60 7.84 1.42 -9.83
CA LEU A 60 9.03 0.55 -9.88
C LEU A 60 8.75 -0.96 -9.72
N PHE A 61 7.63 -1.32 -9.13
CA PHE A 61 7.25 -2.70 -8.85
C PHE A 61 6.10 -3.19 -9.72
N ILE A 62 5.56 -2.34 -10.63
CA ILE A 62 4.35 -2.66 -11.39
C ILE A 62 4.52 -2.50 -12.90
N LYS A 63 5.41 -1.62 -13.37
CA LYS A 63 5.54 -1.30 -14.81
C LYS A 63 5.77 -2.52 -15.70
N GLU A 64 6.58 -3.46 -15.28
CA GLU A 64 6.85 -4.67 -16.05
C GLU A 64 5.61 -5.56 -16.15
N LEU A 65 4.77 -5.59 -15.10
CA LEU A 65 3.51 -6.31 -15.12
C LEU A 65 2.49 -5.61 -16.02
N GLU A 66 2.40 -4.27 -15.95
CA GLU A 66 1.53 -3.46 -16.81
C GLU A 66 1.87 -3.66 -18.31
N VAL A 67 3.16 -3.68 -18.66
CA VAL A 67 3.62 -3.97 -20.04
C VAL A 67 3.16 -5.35 -20.48
N ILE A 68 3.33 -6.36 -19.63
CA ILE A 68 2.92 -7.75 -19.92
C ILE A 68 1.41 -7.87 -20.15
N LEU A 69 0.61 -7.11 -19.37
CA LEU A 69 -0.85 -7.04 -19.57
C LEU A 69 -1.21 -6.39 -20.91
N LEU A 70 -0.60 -5.25 -21.24
CA LEU A 70 -0.83 -4.53 -22.49
C LEU A 70 -0.41 -5.33 -23.71
N GLU A 71 0.67 -6.11 -23.59
CA GLU A 71 1.12 -7.02 -24.66
C GLU A 71 0.28 -8.31 -24.77
N GLY A 72 -0.71 -8.51 -23.90
CA GLY A 72 -1.56 -9.69 -23.89
C GLY A 72 -0.87 -11.00 -23.47
N LYS A 73 0.33 -10.91 -22.83
CA LYS A 73 1.07 -12.07 -22.33
C LYS A 73 0.49 -12.63 -21.02
N ALA A 74 -0.23 -11.80 -20.28
CA ALA A 74 -1.06 -12.19 -19.15
C ALA A 74 -2.42 -11.53 -19.24
N ASP A 75 -3.41 -12.08 -18.52
CA ASP A 75 -4.76 -11.54 -18.48
C ASP A 75 -4.94 -10.57 -17.31
N ILE A 76 -4.33 -10.89 -16.18
CA ILE A 76 -4.42 -10.11 -14.94
C ILE A 76 -3.07 -9.99 -14.24
N ALA A 77 -2.93 -8.95 -13.40
CA ALA A 77 -1.85 -8.83 -12.42
C ALA A 77 -2.43 -8.58 -11.04
N VAL A 78 -1.77 -9.12 -10.00
CA VAL A 78 -2.22 -8.98 -8.60
C VAL A 78 -1.21 -8.14 -7.83
N HIS A 79 -1.70 -7.08 -7.18
CA HIS A 79 -0.88 -6.11 -6.49
C HIS A 79 -1.33 -5.89 -5.05
N SER A 80 -0.38 -5.54 -4.18
CA SER A 80 -0.74 -4.75 -2.99
C SER A 80 -1.17 -3.37 -3.47
N LEU A 81 -2.41 -2.97 -3.21
CA LEU A 81 -2.97 -1.74 -3.80
C LEU A 81 -2.20 -0.48 -3.43
N LYS A 82 -1.61 -0.45 -2.23
CA LYS A 82 -0.76 0.66 -1.76
C LYS A 82 0.53 0.87 -2.58
N ASP A 83 0.94 -0.13 -3.35
CA ASP A 83 2.15 -0.07 -4.18
C ASP A 83 1.82 0.36 -5.63
N MET A 84 0.53 0.44 -5.97
CA MET A 84 0.05 0.93 -7.26
C MET A 84 0.11 2.46 -7.33
N THR A 85 0.30 2.97 -8.54
CA THR A 85 0.15 4.40 -8.86
C THR A 85 -1.29 4.84 -8.64
N ALA A 86 -1.49 6.13 -8.38
CA ALA A 86 -2.84 6.69 -8.17
C ALA A 86 -3.76 6.48 -9.38
N GLU A 87 -3.20 6.50 -10.58
CA GLU A 87 -3.90 6.26 -11.85
C GLU A 87 -3.34 5.02 -12.53
N CYS A 88 -4.18 4.24 -13.21
CA CYS A 88 -3.73 3.17 -14.08
C CYS A 88 -3.31 3.74 -15.44
N PRO A 89 -2.34 3.11 -16.13
CA PRO A 89 -2.03 3.45 -17.52
C PRO A 89 -3.24 3.30 -18.44
N GLU A 90 -3.23 4.04 -19.55
CA GLU A 90 -4.23 3.87 -20.60
C GLU A 90 -4.29 2.40 -21.07
N GLY A 91 -5.48 1.87 -21.22
CA GLY A 91 -5.72 0.47 -21.59
C GLY A 91 -5.79 -0.49 -20.40
N LEU A 92 -5.45 -0.07 -19.17
CA LEU A 92 -5.56 -0.88 -17.96
C LEU A 92 -6.57 -0.32 -16.96
N THR A 93 -7.07 -1.19 -16.09
CA THR A 93 -7.99 -0.83 -15.02
C THR A 93 -7.84 -1.74 -13.81
N ILE A 94 -8.22 -1.27 -12.63
CA ILE A 94 -8.41 -2.12 -11.45
C ILE A 94 -9.76 -2.84 -11.61
N ALA A 95 -9.69 -4.07 -12.09
CA ALA A 95 -10.87 -4.92 -12.34
C ALA A 95 -11.54 -5.38 -11.05
N ALA A 96 -10.76 -5.60 -9.99
CA ALA A 96 -11.30 -5.97 -8.68
C ALA A 96 -10.46 -5.41 -7.53
N VAL A 97 -11.15 -5.01 -6.48
CA VAL A 97 -10.62 -4.61 -5.18
C VAL A 97 -11.12 -5.62 -4.17
N THR A 98 -10.20 -6.29 -3.48
CA THR A 98 -10.59 -7.35 -2.52
C THR A 98 -10.99 -6.76 -1.16
N LYS A 99 -11.55 -7.60 -0.29
CA LYS A 99 -11.74 -7.25 1.13
C LYS A 99 -10.43 -6.74 1.73
N ARG A 100 -10.54 -5.72 2.58
CA ARG A 100 -9.40 -5.17 3.31
C ARG A 100 -9.00 -6.12 4.45
N GLU A 101 -7.74 -6.54 4.45
CA GLU A 101 -7.07 -7.13 5.61
C GLU A 101 -6.67 -6.00 6.57
N ASP A 102 -6.13 -6.31 7.72
CA ASP A 102 -5.73 -5.36 8.75
C ASP A 102 -4.92 -4.16 8.19
N PRO A 103 -5.45 -2.95 8.21
CA PRO A 103 -4.80 -1.77 7.63
C PRO A 103 -3.68 -1.20 8.50
N ARG A 104 -3.53 -1.67 9.75
CA ARG A 104 -2.60 -1.13 10.72
C ARG A 104 -1.14 -1.38 10.35
N ASP A 105 -0.28 -0.51 10.86
CA ASP A 105 1.13 -0.80 10.93
C ASP A 105 1.42 -1.70 12.13
N ALA A 106 2.38 -2.61 11.95
CA ALA A 106 2.85 -3.53 12.96
C ALA A 106 4.20 -3.06 13.50
N PHE A 107 4.30 -2.89 14.80
CA PHE A 107 5.55 -2.77 15.52
C PHE A 107 6.10 -4.18 15.76
N VAL A 108 7.32 -4.42 15.31
CA VAL A 108 8.01 -5.70 15.46
C VAL A 108 9.35 -5.43 16.17
N SER A 109 9.56 -6.07 17.29
CA SER A 109 10.80 -5.99 18.06
C SER A 109 11.06 -7.30 18.79
N ASN A 110 12.34 -7.66 18.92
CA ASN A 110 12.75 -8.83 19.70
C ASN A 110 12.98 -8.50 21.19
N LYS A 111 12.97 -7.19 21.56
CA LYS A 111 13.34 -6.74 22.90
C LYS A 111 12.24 -5.94 23.60
N TYR A 112 11.50 -5.13 22.84
CA TYR A 112 10.57 -4.14 23.39
C TYR A 112 9.12 -4.48 22.99
N LYS A 113 8.18 -4.27 23.88
CA LYS A 113 6.77 -4.65 23.67
C LYS A 113 5.95 -3.59 22.94
N SER A 114 6.43 -2.33 22.92
CA SER A 114 5.72 -1.20 22.31
C SER A 114 6.68 -0.08 21.91
N LEU A 115 6.20 0.87 21.10
CA LEU A 115 6.94 2.09 20.76
C LEU A 115 7.29 2.93 22.03
N ALA A 116 6.42 2.90 23.04
CA ALA A 116 6.63 3.65 24.28
C ALA A 116 7.82 3.09 25.10
N GLU A 117 8.11 1.81 24.99
CA GLU A 117 9.22 1.16 25.70
C GLU A 117 10.59 1.37 25.05
N LEU A 118 10.64 1.88 23.82
CA LEU A 118 11.90 2.15 23.14
C LEU A 118 12.70 3.24 23.89
N PRO A 119 14.00 3.03 24.16
CA PRO A 119 14.85 4.07 24.73
C PRO A 119 15.06 5.21 23.73
N ALA A 120 15.46 6.37 24.22
CA ALA A 120 15.91 7.48 23.38
C ALA A 120 17.07 7.04 22.50
N GLY A 121 17.08 7.44 21.23
CA GLY A 121 18.07 7.01 20.23
C GLY A 121 17.89 5.59 19.72
N ALA A 122 16.80 4.88 20.06
CA ALA A 122 16.54 3.55 19.52
C ALA A 122 16.43 3.57 18.00
N ARG A 123 17.03 2.59 17.33
CA ARG A 123 17.07 2.46 15.88
C ARG A 123 15.81 1.78 15.38
N VAL A 124 14.97 2.52 14.66
CA VAL A 124 13.72 2.00 14.08
C VAL A 124 13.82 1.92 12.58
N GLY A 125 13.63 0.71 12.03
CA GLY A 125 13.77 0.41 10.61
C GLY A 125 12.49 0.69 9.82
N THR A 126 12.53 1.65 8.89
CA THR A 126 11.52 1.87 7.87
C THR A 126 12.07 2.71 6.71
N SER A 127 11.66 2.44 5.47
CA SER A 127 11.92 3.29 4.31
C SER A 127 10.70 4.12 3.89
N SER A 128 9.62 4.09 4.67
CA SER A 128 8.40 4.83 4.38
C SER A 128 8.44 6.20 5.04
N LEU A 129 8.49 7.28 4.23
CA LEU A 129 8.41 8.65 4.75
C LEU A 129 7.11 8.90 5.52
N ARG A 130 6.00 8.24 5.12
CA ARG A 130 4.73 8.26 5.85
C ARG A 130 4.89 7.78 7.29
N ARG A 131 5.56 6.64 7.48
CA ARG A 131 5.80 6.07 8.82
C ARG A 131 6.81 6.90 9.59
N GLN A 132 7.92 7.26 8.97
CA GLN A 132 8.96 8.07 9.57
C GLN A 132 8.40 9.37 10.15
N ALA A 133 7.60 10.12 9.37
CA ALA A 133 7.05 11.38 9.79
C ALA A 133 6.14 11.25 11.02
N GLN A 134 5.26 10.24 11.06
CA GLN A 134 4.37 9.99 12.19
C GLN A 134 5.13 9.52 13.43
N LEU A 135 6.11 8.62 13.25
CA LEU A 135 6.96 8.16 14.36
C LEU A 135 7.74 9.31 14.98
N LEU A 136 8.38 10.15 14.17
CA LEU A 136 9.17 11.30 14.67
C LEU A 136 8.30 12.42 15.23
N HIS A 137 7.05 12.50 14.82
CA HIS A 137 6.10 13.44 15.43
C HIS A 137 5.80 13.08 16.90
N GLU A 138 5.57 11.80 17.16
CA GLU A 138 5.29 11.27 18.51
C GLU A 138 6.55 11.04 19.35
N ARG A 139 7.63 10.61 18.72
CA ARG A 139 8.90 10.22 19.34
C ARG A 139 10.06 10.83 18.56
N PRO A 140 10.32 12.15 18.72
CA PRO A 140 11.40 12.87 18.01
C PRO A 140 12.81 12.44 18.47
N ASP A 141 12.88 11.67 19.53
CA ASP A 141 14.12 11.10 20.10
C ASP A 141 14.56 9.78 19.42
N LEU A 142 13.76 9.21 18.52
CA LEU A 142 14.10 7.96 17.81
C LEU A 142 15.05 8.20 16.64
N GLU A 143 15.91 7.22 16.36
CA GLU A 143 16.73 7.18 15.16
C GLU A 143 16.05 6.34 14.07
N ILE A 144 15.46 7.00 13.08
CA ILE A 144 14.84 6.30 11.95
C ILE A 144 15.89 5.98 10.90
N ARG A 145 16.06 4.70 10.59
CA ARG A 145 16.98 4.21 9.57
C ARG A 145 16.23 3.54 8.42
N SER A 146 16.73 3.76 7.18
CA SER A 146 16.17 3.14 6.00
C SER A 146 16.31 1.62 6.05
N LEU A 147 15.20 0.90 5.87
CA LEU A 147 15.16 -0.57 5.84
C LEU A 147 14.42 -1.04 4.58
N ARG A 148 15.15 -1.68 3.67
CA ARG A 148 14.65 -2.19 2.39
C ARG A 148 14.62 -3.71 2.33
N GLY A 149 14.11 -4.24 1.22
CA GLY A 149 13.93 -5.66 0.98
C GLY A 149 12.50 -6.12 1.19
N ASN A 150 12.27 -7.40 0.98
CA ASN A 150 11.00 -8.06 1.29
C ASN A 150 10.81 -8.23 2.81
N VAL A 151 9.66 -8.77 3.21
CA VAL A 151 9.33 -8.94 4.65
C VAL A 151 10.38 -9.79 5.36
N GLN A 152 10.82 -10.89 4.75
CA GLN A 152 11.81 -11.81 5.35
C GLN A 152 13.16 -11.12 5.55
N THR A 153 13.63 -10.37 4.54
CA THR A 153 14.89 -9.60 4.64
C THR A 153 14.83 -8.59 5.78
N ARG A 154 13.70 -7.87 5.92
CA ARG A 154 13.55 -6.87 6.99
C ARG A 154 13.49 -7.50 8.38
N LEU A 155 12.84 -8.65 8.52
CA LEU A 155 12.84 -9.41 9.78
C LEU A 155 14.23 -9.95 10.11
N ARG A 156 14.98 -10.42 9.12
CA ARG A 156 16.36 -10.88 9.31
C ARG A 156 17.25 -9.77 9.85
N HIS A 157 17.21 -8.55 9.30
CA HIS A 157 17.97 -7.41 9.84
C HIS A 157 17.60 -7.07 11.29
N LEU A 158 16.32 -7.23 11.66
CA LEU A 158 15.92 -7.11 13.07
C LEU A 158 16.53 -8.21 13.93
N ASP A 159 16.52 -9.47 13.46
CA ASP A 159 17.05 -10.63 14.17
C ASP A 159 18.60 -10.58 14.31
N GLU A 160 19.29 -9.99 13.34
CA GLU A 160 20.73 -9.70 13.35
C GLU A 160 21.10 -8.54 14.30
N GLY A 161 20.11 -7.78 14.80
CA GLY A 161 20.31 -6.69 15.75
C GLY A 161 20.69 -5.35 15.11
N ASP A 162 20.53 -5.20 13.81
CA ASP A 162 20.75 -3.93 13.10
C ASP A 162 19.77 -2.83 13.56
N PHE A 163 18.59 -3.25 14.03
CA PHE A 163 17.50 -2.41 14.50
C PHE A 163 16.99 -2.88 15.87
N ASP A 164 16.48 -1.93 16.65
CA ASP A 164 15.79 -2.20 17.92
C ASP A 164 14.31 -2.54 17.68
N ALA A 165 13.75 -2.00 16.61
CA ALA A 165 12.41 -2.33 16.10
C ALA A 165 12.31 -2.06 14.59
N VAL A 166 11.32 -2.69 13.93
CA VAL A 166 10.96 -2.39 12.54
C VAL A 166 9.45 -2.19 12.40
N ILE A 167 9.03 -1.30 11.49
CA ILE A 167 7.61 -1.04 11.24
C ILE A 167 7.22 -1.62 9.89
N LEU A 168 6.29 -2.57 9.93
CA LEU A 168 5.79 -3.29 8.77
C LEU A 168 4.27 -3.14 8.63
N ALA A 169 3.69 -3.50 7.48
CA ALA A 169 2.24 -3.59 7.35
C ALA A 169 1.74 -4.91 7.95
N ALA A 170 0.80 -4.85 8.89
CA ALA A 170 0.25 -6.04 9.54
C ALA A 170 -0.33 -7.05 8.54
N ALA A 171 -1.03 -6.59 7.50
CA ALA A 171 -1.56 -7.44 6.44
C ALA A 171 -0.48 -8.30 5.75
N GLY A 172 0.72 -7.75 5.53
CA GLY A 172 1.83 -8.49 4.91
C GLY A 172 2.33 -9.63 5.79
N LEU A 173 2.49 -9.38 7.08
CA LEU A 173 2.88 -10.39 8.07
C LEU A 173 1.82 -11.49 8.20
N LYS A 174 0.54 -11.11 8.32
CA LYS A 174 -0.57 -12.07 8.40
C LYS A 174 -0.66 -12.98 7.18
N ARG A 175 -0.56 -12.41 5.97
CA ARG A 175 -0.59 -13.17 4.71
C ARG A 175 0.54 -14.18 4.58
N LEU A 176 1.69 -13.87 5.16
CA LEU A 176 2.84 -14.76 5.17
C LEU A 176 2.85 -15.77 6.35
N GLY A 177 1.80 -15.78 7.18
CA GLY A 177 1.75 -16.65 8.37
C GLY A 177 2.71 -16.23 9.47
N LEU A 178 3.12 -14.95 9.50
CA LEU A 178 4.08 -14.38 10.45
C LEU A 178 3.40 -13.44 11.46
N ALA A 179 2.12 -13.67 11.75
CA ALA A 179 1.36 -12.84 12.70
C ALA A 179 1.95 -12.84 14.11
N GLU A 180 2.58 -13.94 14.52
CA GLU A 180 3.26 -14.10 15.81
C GLU A 180 4.49 -13.18 15.96
N ARG A 181 5.04 -12.68 14.85
CA ARG A 181 6.14 -11.70 14.87
C ARG A 181 5.65 -10.28 15.21
N ILE A 182 4.35 -10.03 15.17
CA ILE A 182 3.76 -8.73 15.52
C ILE A 182 3.79 -8.58 17.04
N THR A 183 4.65 -7.69 17.51
CA THR A 183 4.77 -7.41 18.96
C THR A 183 3.61 -6.52 19.41
N ALA A 184 3.27 -5.49 18.61
CA ALA A 184 2.13 -4.62 18.85
C ALA A 184 1.56 -4.09 17.53
N TYR A 185 0.26 -3.82 17.53
CA TYR A 185 -0.39 -3.10 16.43
C TYR A 185 -0.41 -1.61 16.75
N ILE A 186 0.07 -0.79 15.83
CA ILE A 186 -0.06 0.66 15.93
C ILE A 186 -1.48 1.02 15.43
N SER A 187 -2.25 1.75 16.25
CA SER A 187 -3.61 2.09 15.86
C SER A 187 -3.65 2.97 14.62
N THR A 188 -4.75 2.93 13.85
CA THR A 188 -4.91 3.81 12.67
C THR A 188 -5.06 5.29 13.07
N VAL A 189 -5.30 5.56 14.35
CA VAL A 189 -5.30 6.91 14.93
C VAL A 189 -3.87 7.40 15.14
N ASP A 190 -2.98 6.55 15.64
CA ASP A 190 -1.58 6.92 15.90
C ASP A 190 -0.72 6.87 14.62
N SER A 191 -1.04 5.97 13.70
CA SER A 191 -0.39 5.87 12.40
C SER A 191 -1.42 5.69 11.28
N ILE A 192 -1.78 6.81 10.62
CA ILE A 192 -2.69 6.77 9.46
C ILE A 192 -2.04 5.92 8.36
N PRO A 193 -2.73 4.88 7.84
CA PRO A 193 -2.21 3.98 6.83
C PRO A 193 -1.84 4.66 5.50
N ALA A 194 -1.11 3.94 4.65
CA ALA A 194 -0.99 4.30 3.24
C ALA A 194 -2.32 4.04 2.52
N ALA A 195 -2.62 4.82 1.49
CA ALA A 195 -3.75 4.55 0.60
C ALA A 195 -3.72 3.09 0.11
N GLY A 196 -4.81 2.37 0.26
CA GLY A 196 -4.93 0.96 -0.11
C GLY A 196 -4.19 -0.04 0.77
N GLN A 197 -3.66 0.36 1.94
CA GLN A 197 -3.00 -0.60 2.83
C GLN A 197 -3.98 -1.68 3.29
N GLY A 198 -3.53 -2.94 3.22
CA GLY A 198 -4.34 -4.12 3.53
C GLY A 198 -5.17 -4.66 2.36
N VAL A 199 -5.28 -3.93 1.26
CA VAL A 199 -6.11 -4.30 0.11
C VAL A 199 -5.25 -4.85 -1.04
N MET A 200 -5.77 -5.85 -1.75
CA MET A 200 -5.22 -6.30 -3.03
C MET A 200 -6.05 -5.70 -4.17
N GLY A 201 -5.37 -5.19 -5.18
CA GLY A 201 -5.94 -4.81 -6.47
C GLY A 201 -5.62 -5.88 -7.52
N VAL A 202 -6.64 -6.24 -8.30
CA VAL A 202 -6.45 -7.08 -9.48
C VAL A 202 -6.58 -6.17 -10.70
N GLU A 203 -5.52 -6.04 -11.45
CA GLU A 203 -5.42 -5.22 -12.65
C GLU A 203 -5.65 -6.06 -13.90
N ALA A 204 -6.34 -5.53 -14.88
CA ALA A 204 -6.61 -6.16 -16.17
C ALA A 204 -6.69 -5.12 -17.28
N ARG A 205 -6.73 -5.56 -18.53
CA ARG A 205 -7.06 -4.68 -19.66
C ARG A 205 -8.49 -4.18 -19.54
N SER A 206 -8.70 -2.90 -19.81
CA SER A 206 -10.01 -2.22 -19.67
C SER A 206 -11.04 -2.65 -20.73
N ASP A 207 -10.59 -3.21 -21.84
CA ASP A 207 -11.41 -3.70 -22.94
C ASP A 207 -11.68 -5.23 -22.88
N ASP A 208 -11.04 -5.98 -21.99
CA ASP A 208 -11.19 -7.43 -21.82
C ASP A 208 -12.42 -7.77 -20.96
N ARG A 209 -13.60 -7.63 -21.55
CA ARG A 209 -14.90 -7.84 -20.87
C ARG A 209 -15.02 -9.21 -20.21
N ASP A 210 -14.55 -10.27 -20.87
CA ASP A 210 -14.61 -11.62 -20.34
C ASP A 210 -13.79 -11.77 -19.03
N THR A 211 -12.60 -11.16 -18.98
CA THR A 211 -11.76 -11.13 -17.77
C THR A 211 -12.40 -10.28 -16.67
N LEU A 212 -12.94 -9.10 -17.01
CA LEU A 212 -13.60 -8.22 -16.04
C LEU A 212 -14.82 -8.91 -15.40
N GLU A 213 -15.63 -9.61 -16.19
CA GLU A 213 -16.76 -10.37 -15.69
C GLU A 213 -16.33 -11.52 -14.78
N LEU A 214 -15.28 -12.28 -15.17
CA LEU A 214 -14.71 -13.35 -14.35
C LEU A 214 -14.23 -12.86 -12.99
N LEU A 215 -13.71 -11.65 -12.88
CA LEU A 215 -13.17 -11.06 -11.65
C LEU A 215 -14.22 -10.40 -10.76
N SER A 216 -15.43 -10.14 -11.27
CA SER A 216 -16.46 -9.35 -10.59
C SER A 216 -16.81 -9.87 -9.18
N PHE A 217 -16.78 -11.19 -8.95
CA PHE A 217 -17.06 -11.79 -7.65
C PHE A 217 -16.01 -11.52 -6.58
N LEU A 218 -14.80 -11.10 -6.99
CA LEU A 218 -13.72 -10.71 -6.06
C LEU A 218 -13.85 -9.25 -5.60
N HIS A 219 -14.67 -8.47 -6.29
CA HIS A 219 -14.80 -7.04 -6.05
C HIS A 219 -15.65 -6.76 -4.82
N ASP A 220 -15.05 -6.15 -3.80
CA ASP A 220 -15.73 -5.67 -2.60
C ASP A 220 -16.14 -4.21 -2.81
N HIS A 221 -17.41 -3.96 -3.05
CA HIS A 221 -17.95 -2.64 -3.38
C HIS A 221 -17.79 -1.62 -2.25
N GLU A 222 -17.86 -2.05 -0.99
CA GLU A 222 -17.73 -1.18 0.16
C GLU A 222 -16.27 -0.71 0.30
N VAL A 223 -15.32 -1.65 0.24
CA VAL A 223 -13.89 -1.35 0.25
C VAL A 223 -13.51 -0.52 -0.98
N ALA A 224 -14.02 -0.85 -2.17
CA ALA A 224 -13.73 -0.11 -3.40
C ALA A 224 -14.17 1.37 -3.29
N SER A 225 -15.28 1.64 -2.61
CA SER A 225 -15.73 3.01 -2.36
C SER A 225 -14.76 3.78 -1.47
N CYS A 226 -14.25 3.16 -0.41
CA CYS A 226 -13.20 3.73 0.43
C CYS A 226 -11.90 3.97 -0.38
N ILE A 227 -11.52 3.01 -1.21
CA ILE A 227 -10.33 3.09 -2.07
C ILE A 227 -10.42 4.23 -3.07
N ARG A 228 -11.60 4.54 -3.61
CA ARG A 228 -11.77 5.70 -4.51
C ARG A 228 -11.38 7.00 -3.82
N ALA A 229 -11.82 7.21 -2.57
CA ALA A 229 -11.42 8.39 -1.79
C ALA A 229 -9.91 8.41 -1.52
N GLU A 230 -9.34 7.27 -1.13
CA GLU A 230 -7.92 7.15 -0.82
C GLU A 230 -7.05 7.44 -2.06
N ARG A 231 -7.44 6.93 -3.23
CA ARG A 231 -6.71 7.14 -4.49
C ARG A 231 -6.84 8.56 -5.01
N ALA A 232 -8.02 9.20 -4.89
CA ALA A 232 -8.22 10.59 -5.25
C ALA A 232 -7.36 11.54 -4.42
N PHE A 233 -7.24 11.29 -3.11
CA PHE A 233 -6.28 11.99 -2.25
C PHE A 233 -4.84 11.82 -2.74
N LEU A 234 -4.44 10.57 -2.98
CA LEU A 234 -3.08 10.22 -3.40
C LEU A 234 -2.73 10.89 -4.74
N ALA A 235 -3.64 10.89 -5.71
CA ALA A 235 -3.47 11.58 -7.00
C ALA A 235 -3.15 13.07 -6.81
N LYS A 236 -3.89 13.75 -5.93
CA LYS A 236 -3.78 15.19 -5.71
C LYS A 236 -2.54 15.59 -4.92
N VAL A 237 -2.02 14.74 -4.03
CA VAL A 237 -0.78 15.01 -3.28
C VAL A 237 0.50 14.59 -4.01
N GLY A 238 0.41 14.12 -5.25
CA GLY A 238 1.57 13.77 -6.07
C GLY A 238 1.83 12.28 -6.29
N GLY A 239 0.95 11.43 -5.78
CA GLY A 239 0.68 10.08 -6.28
C GLY A 239 1.70 8.98 -6.05
N ASP A 240 2.72 9.11 -5.19
CA ASP A 240 3.69 8.03 -4.99
C ASP A 240 4.11 7.79 -3.53
N CYS A 241 4.86 6.69 -3.32
CA CYS A 241 5.35 6.26 -2.01
C CYS A 241 6.41 7.20 -1.38
N LYS A 242 6.79 8.28 -2.07
CA LYS A 242 7.83 9.23 -1.66
C LYS A 242 7.27 10.42 -0.89
N VAL A 243 5.97 10.48 -0.73
CA VAL A 243 5.29 11.57 -0.03
C VAL A 243 5.06 11.16 1.43
N PRO A 244 5.42 11.98 2.42
CA PRO A 244 5.10 11.72 3.82
C PRO A 244 3.63 12.05 4.10
N ALA A 245 2.74 11.32 3.46
CA ALA A 245 1.31 11.46 3.56
C ALA A 245 0.62 10.10 3.73
N GLY A 246 -0.52 10.11 4.35
CA GLY A 246 -1.37 8.94 4.52
C GLY A 246 -2.83 9.30 4.48
N ILE A 247 -3.64 8.31 4.14
CA ILE A 247 -5.09 8.42 4.13
C ILE A 247 -5.70 7.06 4.44
N TYR A 248 -6.77 7.09 5.19
CA TYR A 248 -7.55 5.91 5.52
C TYR A 248 -9.03 6.24 5.48
N ALA A 249 -9.77 5.49 4.68
CA ALA A 249 -11.21 5.59 4.58
C ALA A 249 -11.87 4.31 5.12
N VAL A 250 -12.96 4.48 5.86
CA VAL A 250 -13.76 3.39 6.42
C VAL A 250 -15.25 3.64 6.17
N PRO A 251 -16.06 2.56 6.11
CA PRO A 251 -17.51 2.72 6.10
C PRO A 251 -17.98 3.52 7.32
N GLY A 252 -18.83 4.52 7.08
CA GLY A 252 -19.38 5.43 8.10
C GLY A 252 -20.86 5.19 8.39
N GLY A 253 -21.38 4.03 8.00
CA GLY A 253 -22.79 3.69 8.03
C GLY A 253 -23.40 3.60 6.63
N LYS A 254 -24.74 3.55 6.51
CA LYS A 254 -25.40 3.39 5.22
C LYS A 254 -25.04 4.52 4.26
N ASP A 255 -24.49 4.15 3.09
CA ASP A 255 -24.11 5.05 2.00
C ASP A 255 -23.13 6.18 2.39
N ARG A 256 -22.36 6.01 3.47
CA ARG A 256 -21.38 6.98 3.95
C ARG A 256 -20.01 6.36 4.15
N ILE A 257 -18.97 7.17 4.01
CA ILE A 257 -17.59 6.85 4.38
C ILE A 257 -17.02 7.95 5.27
N GLN A 258 -16.16 7.56 6.19
CA GLN A 258 -15.30 8.44 6.97
C GLN A 258 -13.91 8.40 6.40
N VAL A 259 -13.28 9.55 6.26
CA VAL A 259 -11.94 9.72 5.69
C VAL A 259 -11.08 10.48 6.69
N GLU A 260 -9.91 9.94 6.98
CA GLU A 260 -8.91 10.61 7.78
C GLU A 260 -7.57 10.60 7.03
N ALA A 261 -6.89 11.76 6.98
CA ALA A 261 -5.65 11.90 6.21
C ALA A 261 -4.69 12.87 6.89
N PHE A 262 -3.41 12.78 6.50
CA PHE A 262 -2.39 13.73 6.91
C PHE A 262 -1.37 13.98 5.81
N ILE A 263 -0.67 15.11 5.91
CA ILE A 263 0.58 15.45 5.23
C ILE A 263 1.55 15.96 6.29
N ALA A 264 2.80 15.49 6.28
CA ALA A 264 3.79 15.90 7.27
C ALA A 264 5.16 16.17 6.66
N SER A 265 6.03 16.91 7.37
CA SER A 265 7.45 16.95 7.04
C SER A 265 8.12 15.62 7.43
N PRO A 266 9.16 15.16 6.70
CA PRO A 266 9.84 13.90 7.00
C PRO A 266 10.42 13.81 8.41
N ASP A 267 10.75 14.96 9.01
CA ASP A 267 11.26 15.06 10.39
C ASP A 267 10.14 15.10 11.45
N GLY A 268 8.87 14.99 11.05
CA GLY A 268 7.72 14.98 11.94
C GLY A 268 7.36 16.32 12.62
N LYS A 269 8.15 17.39 12.40
CA LYS A 269 7.94 18.68 13.09
C LYS A 269 6.69 19.41 12.63
N LYS A 270 6.30 19.24 11.36
CA LYS A 270 5.08 19.78 10.79
C LYS A 270 4.17 18.62 10.40
N LEU A 271 2.96 18.60 10.90
CA LEU A 271 1.95 17.60 10.58
C LEU A 271 0.59 18.29 10.46
N TYR A 272 0.00 18.22 9.29
CA TYR A 272 -1.35 18.68 8.98
C TYR A 272 -2.25 17.46 8.85
N ARG A 273 -3.31 17.39 9.64
CA ARG A 273 -4.21 16.24 9.72
C ARG A 273 -5.66 16.68 9.63
N GLY A 274 -6.47 15.89 8.95
CA GLY A 274 -7.87 16.18 8.79
C GLY A 274 -8.73 14.94 8.80
N LYS A 275 -9.99 15.14 9.22
CA LYS A 275 -11.04 14.13 9.18
C LYS A 275 -12.28 14.72 8.53
N THR A 276 -12.99 13.92 7.74
CA THR A 276 -14.28 14.28 7.12
C THR A 276 -15.12 13.03 6.93
N GLU A 277 -16.40 13.22 6.67
CA GLU A 277 -17.30 12.14 6.27
C GLU A 277 -18.27 12.62 5.19
N GLY A 278 -18.75 11.71 4.38
CA GLY A 278 -19.70 12.05 3.33
C GLY A 278 -20.27 10.84 2.61
N SER A 279 -21.01 11.10 1.56
CA SER A 279 -21.65 10.06 0.75
C SER A 279 -20.63 9.24 -0.05
N ILE A 280 -20.82 7.93 -0.11
CA ILE A 280 -20.09 7.01 -0.99
C ILE A 280 -20.11 7.47 -2.46
N ALA A 281 -21.20 8.06 -2.92
CA ALA A 281 -21.32 8.59 -4.28
C ALA A 281 -20.34 9.74 -4.59
N LYS A 282 -19.83 10.42 -3.54
CA LYS A 282 -18.84 11.51 -3.62
C LYS A 282 -17.48 11.11 -3.04
N ALA A 283 -17.15 9.82 -3.05
CA ALA A 283 -15.92 9.33 -2.42
C ALA A 283 -14.66 10.01 -2.99
N GLU A 284 -14.59 10.18 -4.31
CA GLU A 284 -13.46 10.83 -4.99
C GLU A 284 -13.35 12.31 -4.61
N ASP A 285 -14.49 13.03 -4.57
CA ASP A 285 -14.53 14.43 -4.14
C ASP A 285 -14.02 14.56 -2.70
N LEU A 286 -14.49 13.68 -1.78
CA LEU A 286 -14.05 13.70 -0.38
C LEU A 286 -12.54 13.54 -0.23
N GLY A 287 -11.93 12.61 -0.98
CA GLY A 287 -10.47 12.41 -0.98
C GLY A 287 -9.74 13.61 -1.57
N SER A 288 -10.19 14.11 -2.71
CA SER A 288 -9.61 15.26 -3.40
C SER A 288 -9.73 16.55 -2.57
N ASP A 289 -10.89 16.81 -1.96
CA ASP A 289 -11.10 18.01 -1.12
C ASP A 289 -10.25 17.94 0.15
N MET A 290 -10.14 16.76 0.77
CA MET A 290 -9.24 16.56 1.90
C MET A 290 -7.79 16.87 1.53
N ALA A 291 -7.30 16.40 0.38
CA ALA A 291 -5.97 16.71 -0.11
C ALA A 291 -5.79 18.21 -0.33
N GLY A 292 -6.77 18.88 -1.01
CA GLY A 292 -6.76 20.32 -1.24
C GLY A 292 -6.61 21.10 0.07
N ARG A 293 -7.45 20.79 1.05
CA ARG A 293 -7.41 21.43 2.37
C ARG A 293 -6.05 21.28 3.04
N LEU A 294 -5.51 20.07 3.13
CA LEU A 294 -4.22 19.84 3.80
C LEU A 294 -3.05 20.48 3.04
N LEU A 295 -3.13 20.57 1.72
CA LEU A 295 -2.14 21.29 0.90
C LEU A 295 -2.17 22.78 1.20
N ASP A 296 -3.35 23.38 1.32
CA ASP A 296 -3.53 24.82 1.58
C ASP A 296 -3.19 25.19 3.04
N GLU A 297 -3.37 24.28 4.00
CA GLU A 297 -2.92 24.43 5.40
C GLU A 297 -1.39 24.47 5.55
N GLY A 298 -0.62 24.11 4.52
CA GLY A 298 0.85 24.16 4.50
C GLY A 298 1.52 22.88 3.99
N GLY A 299 0.75 21.87 3.62
CA GLY A 299 1.26 20.63 3.02
C GLY A 299 2.00 20.88 1.70
N ARG A 300 1.57 21.89 0.91
CA ARG A 300 2.20 22.27 -0.36
C ARG A 300 3.67 22.61 -0.18
N ASP A 301 4.00 23.44 0.79
CA ASP A 301 5.38 23.84 1.09
C ASP A 301 6.29 22.65 1.43
N ILE A 302 5.71 21.65 2.10
CA ILE A 302 6.44 20.42 2.44
C ILE A 302 6.75 19.62 1.18
N LEU A 303 5.76 19.42 0.32
CA LEU A 303 5.92 18.62 -0.90
C LEU A 303 6.86 19.26 -1.91
N GLU A 304 6.77 20.59 -2.09
CA GLU A 304 7.69 21.34 -2.98
C GLU A 304 9.16 21.26 -2.52
N LYS A 305 9.41 21.28 -1.22
CA LYS A 305 10.75 21.10 -0.67
C LYS A 305 11.33 19.72 -0.94
N LEU A 306 10.47 18.67 -0.89
CA LEU A 306 10.89 17.29 -1.16
C LEU A 306 11.23 17.06 -2.64
N GLN A 307 10.59 17.77 -3.57
CA GLN A 307 10.88 17.67 -5.01
C GLN A 307 12.21 18.32 -5.41
N LYS A 308 12.78 19.17 -4.55
CA LYS A 308 14.05 19.90 -4.80
C LYS A 308 15.27 19.15 -4.25
N ILE A 309 15.08 18.05 -3.55
CA ILE A 309 16.12 17.16 -3.01
C ILE A 309 16.29 15.96 -3.93
#